data_6314daf015026f2c2caa07015992f3e2
#
_entry.id   6314daf015026f2c2caa07015992f3e2
#
_cell.length_a   1.000
_cell.length_b   1.000
_cell.length_c   1.000
_cell.angle_alpha   90.00
_cell.angle_beta   90.00
_cell.angle_gamma   90.00
#
_symmetry.space_group_name_H-M   'P 1'
#
loop_
_entity.id
_entity.type
_entity.pdbx_description
1 polymer ?
#
loop_
_entity_poly.entity_id
_entity_poly.type
_entity_poly.pdbx_seq_one_letter_code
_entity_poly.pdbx_strand_id
1 'polypeptide(L)'
;MSLKDPNVVNAKKRKRVAIVLSNPTVSTTTGWPAGFWWSELTHPYFVLTERGYEIEIFSPEGGRCEADAMSDPRDKSGYSASDLISMGFIATPSLTARIENTRKVSDVDVAKFDAIVCAGGQGPMFTYEKSAELQNKFVEFYEAGKIACALCHGTSLLRFAKLSSGEYLVKGKTVTGFANVEEDFADNAVWSASLLPRDKHVTPWRIEDELKKLGANYIQAGLWRGFAVRDGNLITGQQNFSGTETAQAVVAGLGE
;
A
#
# COMPACT_ATOMS: atom_id res chain seq x y z
N MET A 1 -16.25 9.08 14.04
CA MET A 1 -17.45 8.24 14.19
C MET A 1 -17.85 7.83 12.80
N SER A 2 -17.70 6.57 12.43
CA SER A 2 -18.28 6.08 11.18
C SER A 2 -19.80 6.22 11.34
N LEU A 3 -20.41 7.02 10.52
CA LEU A 3 -21.85 7.02 10.37
C LEU A 3 -22.21 5.72 9.66
N LYS A 4 -22.52 4.69 10.42
CA LYS A 4 -23.14 3.49 9.85
C LYS A 4 -24.34 3.95 9.05
N ASP A 5 -24.29 3.78 7.73
CA ASP A 5 -25.46 4.07 6.91
C ASP A 5 -26.59 3.16 7.42
N PRO A 6 -27.66 3.72 8.02
CA PRO A 6 -28.75 2.93 8.56
C PRO A 6 -29.56 2.22 7.46
N ASN A 7 -29.32 2.61 6.20
CA ASN A 7 -30.01 2.02 5.03
C ASN A 7 -29.23 0.86 4.41
N VAL A 8 -27.99 0.61 4.86
CA VAL A 8 -27.32 -0.64 4.51
C VAL A 8 -27.97 -1.78 5.29
N VAL A 9 -29.20 -2.07 4.96
CA VAL A 9 -29.84 -3.36 5.26
C VAL A 9 -29.19 -4.41 4.37
N ASN A 10 -27.89 -4.59 4.53
CA ASN A 10 -27.21 -5.62 3.79
C ASN A 10 -27.37 -6.91 4.59
N ALA A 11 -28.38 -7.69 4.24
CA ALA A 11 -28.50 -9.08 4.68
C ALA A 11 -27.31 -9.93 4.18
N LYS A 12 -26.46 -9.39 3.30
CA LYS A 12 -25.23 -10.02 2.84
C LYS A 12 -24.15 -9.89 3.90
N LYS A 13 -23.38 -10.95 4.06
CA LYS A 13 -22.16 -10.96 4.88
C LYS A 13 -21.30 -9.74 4.56
N ARG A 14 -20.90 -8.97 5.58
CA ARG A 14 -20.02 -7.81 5.42
C ARG A 14 -18.73 -8.22 4.72
N LYS A 15 -18.28 -7.39 3.80
CA LYS A 15 -16.98 -7.57 3.15
C LYS A 15 -15.86 -7.41 4.18
N ARG A 16 -14.82 -8.24 4.04
CA ARG A 16 -13.66 -8.21 4.92
C ARG A 16 -12.41 -7.93 4.08
N VAL A 17 -11.61 -6.97 4.54
CA VAL A 17 -10.40 -6.54 3.85
C VAL A 17 -9.20 -6.70 4.79
N ALA A 18 -8.16 -7.39 4.30
CA ALA A 18 -6.87 -7.45 4.96
C ALA A 18 -6.00 -6.28 4.44
N ILE A 19 -5.64 -5.34 5.31
CA ILE A 19 -4.64 -4.31 4.98
C ILE A 19 -3.29 -4.79 5.50
N VAL A 20 -2.27 -4.78 4.65
CA VAL A 20 -0.90 -5.18 5.00
C VAL A 20 0.01 -3.96 5.02
N LEU A 21 0.68 -3.74 6.14
CA LEU A 21 1.70 -2.71 6.34
C LEU A 21 3.08 -3.35 6.35
N SER A 22 4.11 -2.61 5.95
CA SER A 22 5.49 -3.07 6.16
C SER A 22 5.87 -3.05 7.64
N ASN A 23 6.69 -4.00 8.04
CA ASN A 23 7.40 -3.90 9.32
C ASN A 23 8.44 -2.76 9.25
N PRO A 24 8.80 -2.15 10.40
CA PRO A 24 9.84 -1.15 10.45
C PRO A 24 11.20 -1.74 10.01
N THR A 25 11.96 -0.95 9.27
CA THR A 25 13.28 -1.35 8.77
C THR A 25 14.19 -0.13 8.68
N VAL A 26 15.41 -0.34 8.21
CA VAL A 26 16.35 0.72 7.86
C VAL A 26 16.66 0.63 6.37
N SER A 27 16.54 1.74 5.68
CA SER A 27 16.90 1.84 4.27
C SER A 27 18.37 1.50 4.07
N THR A 28 18.65 0.56 3.18
CA THR A 28 20.03 0.17 2.82
C THR A 28 20.72 1.20 1.91
N THR A 29 19.96 2.14 1.34
CA THR A 29 20.48 3.20 0.48
C THR A 29 20.79 4.48 1.23
N THR A 30 19.88 4.90 2.11
CA THR A 30 19.99 6.18 2.85
C THR A 30 20.45 5.99 4.30
N GLY A 31 20.26 4.81 4.90
CA GLY A 31 20.48 4.58 6.33
C GLY A 31 19.37 5.13 7.22
N TRP A 32 18.28 5.64 6.66
CA TRP A 32 17.16 6.20 7.42
C TRP A 32 16.17 5.12 7.85
N PRO A 33 15.47 5.32 8.99
CA PRO A 33 14.31 4.50 9.33
C PRO A 33 13.27 4.54 8.20
N ALA A 34 12.69 3.39 7.90
CA ALA A 34 11.68 3.22 6.87
C ALA A 34 10.54 2.34 7.36
N GLY A 35 9.32 2.69 6.99
CA GLY A 35 8.11 2.01 7.39
C GLY A 35 6.99 2.14 6.36
N PHE A 36 5.74 2.14 6.83
CA PHE A 36 4.59 2.39 5.98
C PHE A 36 4.30 3.90 5.88
N TRP A 37 3.43 4.31 4.96
CA TRP A 37 2.97 5.69 4.81
C TRP A 37 1.58 5.87 5.41
N TRP A 38 1.39 6.86 6.31
CA TRP A 38 0.13 7.03 7.03
C TRP A 38 -1.10 7.13 6.12
N SER A 39 -1.10 8.00 5.10
CA SER A 39 -2.28 8.17 4.24
C SER A 39 -2.65 6.90 3.45
N GLU A 40 -1.70 6.01 3.25
CA GLU A 40 -1.92 4.76 2.53
C GLU A 40 -2.55 3.65 3.40
N LEU A 41 -2.51 3.81 4.70
CA LEU A 41 -3.34 3.07 5.65
C LEU A 41 -4.68 3.79 5.87
N THR A 42 -4.62 5.06 6.25
CA THR A 42 -5.76 5.76 6.86
C THR A 42 -6.84 6.13 5.85
N HIS A 43 -6.48 6.55 4.64
CA HIS A 43 -7.46 6.89 3.60
C HIS A 43 -8.21 5.64 3.10
N PRO A 44 -7.53 4.51 2.74
CA PRO A 44 -8.24 3.27 2.45
C PRO A 44 -9.07 2.76 3.63
N TYR A 45 -8.52 2.82 4.86
CA TYR A 45 -9.24 2.42 6.06
C TYR A 45 -10.55 3.21 6.22
N PHE A 46 -10.48 4.53 6.06
CA PHE A 46 -11.65 5.41 6.16
C PHE A 46 -12.70 5.06 5.10
N VAL A 47 -12.31 5.03 3.81
CA VAL A 47 -13.24 4.75 2.69
C VAL A 47 -13.91 3.38 2.87
N LEU A 48 -13.15 2.35 3.22
CA LEU A 48 -13.67 1.00 3.36
C LEU A 48 -14.58 0.84 4.59
N THR A 49 -14.24 1.49 5.71
CA THR A 49 -15.07 1.44 6.91
C THR A 49 -16.37 2.23 6.76
N GLU A 50 -16.38 3.34 6.00
CA GLU A 50 -17.61 4.08 5.64
C GLU A 50 -18.58 3.21 4.83
N ARG A 51 -18.08 2.23 4.08
CA ARG A 51 -18.87 1.21 3.40
C ARG A 51 -19.32 0.06 4.31
N GLY A 52 -18.96 0.12 5.59
CA GLY A 52 -19.29 -0.92 6.57
C GLY A 52 -18.44 -2.19 6.47
N TYR A 53 -17.31 -2.13 5.75
CA TYR A 53 -16.41 -3.27 5.64
C TYR A 53 -15.64 -3.51 6.94
N GLU A 54 -15.32 -4.75 7.22
CA GLU A 54 -14.48 -5.14 8.34
C GLU A 54 -13.01 -5.14 7.90
N ILE A 55 -12.17 -4.37 8.62
CA ILE A 55 -10.75 -4.26 8.31
C ILE A 55 -9.93 -4.94 9.40
N GLU A 56 -9.04 -5.84 8.98
CA GLU A 56 -7.94 -6.33 9.81
C GLU A 56 -6.59 -5.86 9.23
N ILE A 57 -5.67 -5.52 10.15
CA ILE A 57 -4.33 -5.06 9.77
C ILE A 57 -3.33 -6.16 10.06
N PHE A 58 -2.46 -6.42 9.09
CA PHE A 58 -1.41 -7.43 9.12
C PHE A 58 -0.07 -6.80 8.76
N SER A 59 1.00 -7.50 9.07
CA SER A 59 2.33 -7.19 8.54
C SER A 59 3.08 -8.49 8.25
N PRO A 60 4.14 -8.47 7.43
CA PRO A 60 4.90 -9.68 7.11
C PRO A 60 5.29 -10.50 8.34
N GLU A 61 5.87 -9.85 9.36
CA GLU A 61 6.38 -10.51 10.56
C GLU A 61 5.45 -10.42 11.77
N GLY A 62 4.32 -9.69 11.66
CA GLY A 62 3.49 -9.33 12.80
C GLY A 62 4.14 -8.27 13.67
N GLY A 63 3.50 -7.96 14.83
CA GLY A 63 4.02 -7.00 15.78
C GLY A 63 3.77 -5.56 15.40
N ARG A 64 4.58 -4.65 15.94
CA ARG A 64 4.44 -3.21 15.75
C ARG A 64 4.85 -2.79 14.33
N CYS A 65 4.03 -1.95 13.71
CA CYS A 65 4.38 -1.23 12.50
C CYS A 65 4.69 0.24 12.83
N GLU A 66 5.67 0.80 12.12
CA GLU A 66 6.05 2.21 12.24
C GLU A 66 5.93 2.88 10.87
N ALA A 67 5.55 4.16 10.90
CA ALA A 67 5.40 4.93 9.67
C ALA A 67 6.69 5.68 9.32
N ASP A 68 6.85 5.99 8.04
CA ASP A 68 7.83 6.96 7.57
C ASP A 68 7.57 8.32 8.23
N ALA A 69 8.60 8.97 8.76
CA ALA A 69 8.47 10.19 9.54
C ALA A 69 7.69 11.28 8.78
N MET A 70 8.02 11.54 7.50
CA MET A 70 7.37 12.57 6.69
C MET A 70 5.87 12.31 6.44
N SER A 71 5.42 11.07 6.60
CA SER A 71 4.00 10.72 6.46
C SER A 71 3.16 11.10 7.68
N ASP A 72 3.81 11.33 8.83
CA ASP A 72 3.12 11.74 10.05
C ASP A 72 2.73 13.23 9.95
N PRO A 73 1.43 13.56 10.05
CA PRO A 73 1.00 14.96 9.97
C PRO A 73 1.52 15.85 11.12
N ARG A 74 2.12 15.26 12.15
CA ARG A 74 2.75 15.96 13.27
C ARG A 74 4.25 16.19 13.06
N ASP A 75 4.82 15.62 11.99
CA ASP A 75 6.25 15.74 11.69
C ASP A 75 6.64 17.19 11.39
N LYS A 76 7.85 17.55 11.82
CA LYS A 76 8.38 18.91 11.69
C LYS A 76 8.59 19.35 10.24
N SER A 77 8.69 18.41 9.27
CA SER A 77 8.77 18.74 7.85
C SER A 77 7.53 19.47 7.34
N GLY A 78 6.37 19.26 7.98
CA GLY A 78 5.08 19.78 7.55
C GLY A 78 4.54 19.14 6.26
N TYR A 79 5.24 18.16 5.68
CA TYR A 79 4.86 17.54 4.40
C TYR A 79 3.41 17.01 4.42
N SER A 80 3.03 16.31 5.47
CA SER A 80 1.69 15.71 5.63
C SER A 80 0.78 16.50 6.57
N ALA A 81 1.13 17.73 6.96
CA ALA A 81 0.42 18.48 8.01
C ALA A 81 -1.07 18.76 7.71
N SER A 82 -1.47 18.75 6.44
CA SER A 82 -2.86 18.92 6.00
C SER A 82 -3.67 17.63 5.97
N ASP A 83 -3.07 16.47 6.25
CA ASP A 83 -3.76 15.17 6.24
C ASP A 83 -4.58 14.98 7.53
N LEU A 84 -5.80 15.50 7.54
CA LEU A 84 -6.72 15.44 8.67
C LEU A 84 -7.25 14.02 8.91
N ILE A 85 -7.28 13.15 7.91
CA ILE A 85 -7.71 11.75 8.05
C ILE A 85 -6.67 10.98 8.85
N SER A 86 -5.40 11.10 8.48
CA SER A 86 -4.30 10.51 9.26
C SER A 86 -4.22 11.09 10.67
N MET A 87 -4.38 12.41 10.81
CA MET A 87 -4.40 13.05 12.12
C MET A 87 -5.51 12.47 13.02
N GLY A 88 -6.72 12.31 12.47
CA GLY A 88 -7.86 11.73 13.20
C GLY A 88 -7.61 10.26 13.61
N PHE A 89 -7.00 9.47 12.72
CA PHE A 89 -6.62 8.09 13.03
C PHE A 89 -5.60 8.04 14.17
N ILE A 90 -4.53 8.84 14.08
CA ILE A 90 -3.45 8.91 15.06
C ILE A 90 -3.95 9.41 16.42
N ALA A 91 -4.88 10.38 16.44
CA ALA A 91 -5.47 10.93 17.66
C ALA A 91 -6.46 9.95 18.33
N THR A 92 -6.79 8.82 17.70
CA THR A 92 -7.76 7.85 18.21
C THR A 92 -7.03 6.59 18.76
N PRO A 93 -6.90 6.41 20.08
CA PRO A 93 -6.11 5.31 20.67
C PRO A 93 -6.54 3.91 20.23
N SER A 94 -7.85 3.68 20.04
CA SER A 94 -8.36 2.39 19.58
C SER A 94 -7.99 2.07 18.12
N LEU A 95 -7.66 3.07 17.31
CA LEU A 95 -7.18 2.89 15.94
C LEU A 95 -5.66 2.67 15.92
N THR A 96 -4.90 3.48 16.65
CA THR A 96 -3.44 3.30 16.73
C THR A 96 -3.05 1.98 17.39
N ALA A 97 -3.82 1.47 18.35
CA ALA A 97 -3.60 0.14 18.94
C ALA A 97 -3.60 -1.00 17.89
N ARG A 98 -4.24 -0.81 16.74
CA ARG A 98 -4.32 -1.81 15.67
C ARG A 98 -2.99 -2.03 14.95
N ILE A 99 -2.06 -1.08 15.03
CA ILE A 99 -0.73 -1.19 14.41
C ILE A 99 0.39 -1.47 15.41
N GLU A 100 0.08 -1.48 16.71
CA GLU A 100 1.06 -1.80 17.76
C GLU A 100 1.34 -3.31 17.86
N ASN A 101 0.38 -4.15 17.47
CA ASN A 101 0.52 -5.60 17.52
C ASN A 101 -0.26 -6.26 16.37
N THR A 102 0.18 -6.04 15.15
CA THR A 102 -0.43 -6.64 13.98
C THR A 102 -0.24 -8.16 13.96
N ARG A 103 -1.15 -8.85 13.31
CA ARG A 103 -1.00 -10.28 13.04
C ARG A 103 -0.03 -10.49 11.86
N LYS A 104 0.58 -11.67 11.79
CA LYS A 104 1.41 -12.05 10.65
C LYS A 104 0.56 -12.24 9.40
N VAL A 105 1.10 -11.89 8.24
CA VAL A 105 0.43 -12.12 6.96
C VAL A 105 0.19 -13.61 6.68
N SER A 106 1.03 -14.49 7.22
CA SER A 106 0.83 -15.95 7.16
C SER A 106 -0.47 -16.42 7.81
N ASP A 107 -1.01 -15.64 8.77
CA ASP A 107 -2.27 -15.96 9.45
C ASP A 107 -3.52 -15.56 8.65
N VAL A 108 -3.34 -14.92 7.49
CA VAL A 108 -4.46 -14.53 6.62
C VAL A 108 -5.07 -15.78 5.98
N ASP A 109 -6.29 -16.08 6.39
CA ASP A 109 -7.12 -17.10 5.75
C ASP A 109 -7.86 -16.48 4.57
N VAL A 110 -7.37 -16.71 3.35
CA VAL A 110 -7.92 -16.12 2.12
C VAL A 110 -9.43 -16.40 1.98
N ALA A 111 -9.93 -17.54 2.49
CA ALA A 111 -11.34 -17.86 2.42
C ALA A 111 -12.23 -16.87 3.22
N LYS A 112 -11.66 -16.21 4.25
CA LYS A 112 -12.39 -15.30 5.14
C LYS A 112 -12.35 -13.83 4.72
N PHE A 113 -11.52 -13.47 3.75
CA PHE A 113 -11.40 -12.10 3.26
C PHE A 113 -11.86 -11.99 1.81
N ASP A 114 -12.30 -10.81 1.41
CA ASP A 114 -12.73 -10.47 0.05
C ASP A 114 -11.65 -9.72 -0.73
N ALA A 115 -10.73 -9.07 -0.01
CA ALA A 115 -9.62 -8.30 -0.59
C ALA A 115 -8.38 -8.31 0.32
N ILE A 116 -7.21 -8.17 -0.31
CA ILE A 116 -5.94 -7.78 0.33
C ILE A 116 -5.50 -6.44 -0.23
N VAL A 117 -5.02 -5.53 0.63
CA VAL A 117 -4.50 -4.20 0.26
C VAL A 117 -3.13 -4.02 0.89
N CYS A 118 -2.08 -3.97 0.08
CA CYS A 118 -0.71 -3.76 0.52
C CYS A 118 -0.37 -2.27 0.43
N ALA A 119 -0.25 -1.61 1.57
CA ALA A 119 0.17 -0.22 1.67
C ALA A 119 1.67 -0.07 1.31
N GLY A 120 2.05 1.14 0.89
CA GLY A 120 3.43 1.48 0.63
C GLY A 120 4.07 2.24 1.80
N GLY A 121 4.79 3.30 1.49
CA GLY A 121 5.85 3.91 2.27
C GLY A 121 7.21 3.39 1.82
N GLN A 122 8.29 3.80 2.47
CA GLN A 122 9.64 3.37 2.08
C GLN A 122 9.93 1.90 2.47
N GLY A 123 9.33 1.40 3.56
CA GLY A 123 9.57 0.07 4.09
C GLY A 123 9.41 -1.07 3.10
N PRO A 124 8.38 -1.11 2.23
CA PRO A 124 8.18 -2.15 1.22
C PRO A 124 9.38 -2.39 0.31
N MET A 125 10.12 -1.33 -0.06
CA MET A 125 11.30 -1.44 -0.93
C MET A 125 12.44 -2.29 -0.33
N PHE A 126 12.43 -2.49 0.99
CA PHE A 126 13.48 -3.20 1.73
C PHE A 126 12.98 -4.48 2.40
N THR A 127 11.65 -4.66 2.52
CA THR A 127 11.04 -5.78 3.28
C THR A 127 10.26 -6.75 2.40
N TYR A 128 9.53 -6.29 1.37
CA TYR A 128 8.62 -7.14 0.60
C TYR A 128 9.34 -8.17 -0.29
N GLU A 129 10.55 -7.88 -0.76
CA GLU A 129 11.41 -8.87 -1.44
C GLU A 129 11.66 -10.12 -0.59
N LYS A 130 11.84 -9.92 0.71
CA LYS A 130 12.18 -11.00 1.66
C LYS A 130 10.95 -11.71 2.24
N SER A 131 9.76 -11.21 1.96
CA SER A 131 8.51 -11.76 2.50
C SER A 131 7.81 -12.68 1.51
N ALA A 132 8.31 -13.92 1.39
CA ALA A 132 7.69 -14.93 0.54
C ALA A 132 6.22 -15.19 0.91
N GLU A 133 5.89 -15.17 2.21
CA GLU A 133 4.51 -15.34 2.69
C GLU A 133 3.57 -14.25 2.16
N LEU A 134 4.01 -12.99 2.18
CA LEU A 134 3.21 -11.90 1.62
C LEU A 134 3.02 -12.05 0.11
N GLN A 135 4.09 -12.40 -0.61
CA GLN A 135 4.04 -12.62 -2.06
C GLN A 135 3.05 -13.74 -2.40
N ASN A 136 3.13 -14.87 -1.68
CA ASN A 136 2.25 -16.00 -1.85
C ASN A 136 0.78 -15.64 -1.52
N LYS A 137 0.52 -14.96 -0.40
CA LYS A 137 -0.82 -14.53 -0.02
C LYS A 137 -1.43 -13.57 -1.04
N PHE A 138 -0.66 -12.62 -1.55
CA PHE A 138 -1.14 -11.69 -2.58
C PHE A 138 -1.58 -12.44 -3.86
N VAL A 139 -0.76 -13.39 -4.30
CA VAL A 139 -1.08 -14.25 -5.46
C VAL A 139 -2.27 -15.16 -5.17
N GLU A 140 -2.36 -15.73 -3.97
CA GLU A 140 -3.50 -16.57 -3.54
C GLU A 140 -4.83 -15.81 -3.62
N PHE A 141 -4.88 -14.54 -3.18
CA PHE A 141 -6.05 -13.67 -3.37
C PHE A 141 -6.37 -13.49 -4.86
N TYR A 142 -5.35 -13.17 -5.65
CA TYR A 142 -5.52 -12.93 -7.08
C TYR A 142 -6.07 -14.17 -7.80
N GLU A 143 -5.45 -15.34 -7.59
CA GLU A 143 -5.87 -16.59 -8.24
C GLU A 143 -7.23 -17.10 -7.74
N ALA A 144 -7.62 -16.78 -6.50
CA ALA A 144 -8.95 -17.04 -5.99
C ALA A 144 -10.04 -16.10 -6.56
N GLY A 145 -9.70 -15.20 -7.50
CA GLY A 145 -10.63 -14.22 -8.07
C GLY A 145 -11.03 -13.10 -7.10
N LYS A 146 -10.32 -12.97 -5.97
CA LYS A 146 -10.52 -11.91 -4.98
C LYS A 146 -9.66 -10.69 -5.31
N ILE A 147 -9.97 -9.55 -4.72
CA ILE A 147 -9.22 -8.32 -4.98
C ILE A 147 -7.82 -8.44 -4.37
N ALA A 148 -6.80 -8.30 -5.22
CA ALA A 148 -5.41 -8.12 -4.85
C ALA A 148 -4.99 -6.68 -5.19
N CYS A 149 -4.73 -5.88 -4.15
CA CYS A 149 -4.47 -4.46 -4.28
C CYS A 149 -3.14 -4.07 -3.64
N ALA A 150 -2.38 -3.22 -4.32
CA ALA A 150 -1.16 -2.61 -3.78
C ALA A 150 -1.06 -1.15 -4.22
N LEU A 151 -0.45 -0.27 -3.40
CA LEU A 151 -0.30 1.13 -3.78
C LEU A 151 1.08 1.67 -3.42
N CYS A 152 1.52 2.71 -4.14
CA CYS A 152 2.80 3.38 -3.94
C CYS A 152 3.96 2.37 -4.00
N HIS A 153 4.92 2.44 -3.08
CA HIS A 153 5.97 1.44 -2.98
C HIS A 153 5.48 0.06 -2.54
N GLY A 154 4.23 -0.08 -2.06
CA GLY A 154 3.61 -1.39 -1.86
C GLY A 154 3.55 -2.23 -3.15
N THR A 155 3.52 -1.57 -4.31
CA THR A 155 3.56 -2.24 -5.63
C THR A 155 4.91 -2.89 -5.95
N SER A 156 5.97 -2.63 -5.15
CA SER A 156 7.24 -3.35 -5.23
C SER A 156 7.07 -4.86 -5.10
N LEU A 157 6.04 -5.30 -4.37
CA LEU A 157 5.62 -6.69 -4.25
C LEU A 157 5.47 -7.39 -5.61
N LEU A 158 4.94 -6.67 -6.61
CA LEU A 158 4.62 -7.20 -7.93
C LEU A 158 5.86 -7.66 -8.71
N ARG A 159 7.04 -7.15 -8.38
CA ARG A 159 8.31 -7.64 -8.94
C ARG A 159 8.57 -9.11 -8.62
N PHE A 160 8.04 -9.58 -7.50
CA PHE A 160 8.31 -10.91 -6.96
C PHE A 160 7.09 -11.85 -7.06
N ALA A 161 5.89 -11.29 -7.30
CA ALA A 161 4.65 -12.04 -7.35
C ALA A 161 4.59 -12.95 -8.60
N LYS A 162 4.63 -14.26 -8.40
CA LYS A 162 4.51 -15.27 -9.45
C LYS A 162 3.26 -16.10 -9.25
N LEU A 163 2.51 -16.29 -10.32
CA LEU A 163 1.35 -17.16 -10.37
C LEU A 163 1.76 -18.62 -10.14
N SER A 164 0.80 -19.48 -9.82
CA SER A 164 1.01 -20.93 -9.72
C SER A 164 1.57 -21.56 -11.01
N SER A 165 1.35 -20.91 -12.16
CA SER A 165 1.95 -21.26 -13.45
C SER A 165 3.46 -20.98 -13.54
N GLY A 166 4.02 -20.20 -12.60
CA GLY A 166 5.40 -19.71 -12.63
C GLY A 166 5.58 -18.38 -13.39
N GLU A 167 4.56 -17.87 -14.09
CA GLU A 167 4.61 -16.57 -14.75
C GLU A 167 4.50 -15.43 -13.73
N TYR A 168 5.10 -14.27 -14.05
CA TYR A 168 4.89 -13.07 -13.25
C TYR A 168 3.45 -12.58 -13.37
N LEU A 169 2.82 -12.26 -12.23
CA LEU A 169 1.43 -11.79 -12.16
C LEU A 169 1.20 -10.56 -13.04
N VAL A 170 2.17 -9.66 -13.10
CA VAL A 170 2.07 -8.40 -13.85
C VAL A 170 2.22 -8.54 -15.36
N LYS A 171 2.65 -9.68 -15.89
CA LYS A 171 2.85 -9.88 -17.32
C LYS A 171 1.55 -9.65 -18.08
N GLY A 172 1.56 -8.68 -18.99
CA GLY A 172 0.39 -8.27 -19.78
C GLY A 172 -0.68 -7.50 -19.01
N LYS A 173 -0.46 -7.17 -17.71
CA LYS A 173 -1.40 -6.39 -16.91
C LYS A 173 -1.15 -4.89 -17.02
N THR A 174 -2.23 -4.12 -16.97
CA THR A 174 -2.13 -2.67 -16.82
C THR A 174 -2.03 -2.32 -15.35
N VAL A 175 -0.95 -1.66 -14.96
CA VAL A 175 -0.64 -1.34 -13.57
C VAL A 175 -0.09 0.07 -13.43
N THR A 176 -0.12 0.59 -12.21
CA THR A 176 0.62 1.76 -11.78
C THR A 176 1.35 1.44 -10.47
N GLY A 177 2.13 2.36 -9.97
CA GLY A 177 2.85 2.29 -8.71
C GLY A 177 3.65 3.57 -8.53
N PHE A 178 4.59 3.60 -7.59
CA PHE A 178 5.43 4.78 -7.41
C PHE A 178 6.28 4.99 -8.68
N ALA A 179 5.99 6.09 -9.40
CA ALA A 179 6.47 6.28 -10.74
C ALA A 179 7.87 6.91 -10.77
N ASN A 180 8.59 6.74 -11.89
CA ASN A 180 9.93 7.31 -12.05
C ASN A 180 9.96 8.83 -11.86
N VAL A 181 8.91 9.55 -12.28
CA VAL A 181 8.82 11.00 -12.10
C VAL A 181 8.78 11.40 -10.61
N GLU A 182 8.20 10.58 -9.75
CA GLU A 182 8.14 10.79 -8.31
C GLU A 182 9.46 10.39 -7.63
N GLU A 183 10.10 9.32 -8.10
CA GLU A 183 11.46 8.94 -7.66
C GLU A 183 12.48 10.02 -8.04
N ASP A 184 12.41 10.57 -9.27
CA ASP A 184 13.27 11.68 -9.69
C ASP A 184 13.06 12.93 -8.82
N PHE A 185 11.81 13.20 -8.44
CA PHE A 185 11.53 14.32 -7.53
C PHE A 185 12.13 14.07 -6.15
N ALA A 186 11.98 12.87 -5.59
CA ALA A 186 12.53 12.52 -4.28
C ALA A 186 14.07 12.58 -4.28
N ASP A 187 14.71 11.98 -5.29
CA ASP A 187 16.16 12.02 -5.47
C ASP A 187 16.67 13.47 -5.57
N ASN A 188 16.03 14.29 -6.42
CA ASN A 188 16.41 15.70 -6.57
C ASN A 188 16.25 16.51 -5.28
N ALA A 189 15.20 16.23 -4.49
CA ALA A 189 14.98 16.90 -3.21
C ALA A 189 16.10 16.59 -2.22
N VAL A 190 16.47 15.32 -2.05
CA VAL A 190 17.54 14.92 -1.10
C VAL A 190 18.92 15.36 -1.57
N TRP A 191 19.19 15.35 -2.88
CA TRP A 191 20.45 15.87 -3.45
C TRP A 191 20.58 17.38 -3.28
N SER A 192 19.49 18.12 -3.51
CA SER A 192 19.48 19.59 -3.35
C SER A 192 19.68 20.01 -1.89
N ALA A 193 19.15 19.20 -0.96
CA ALA A 193 19.33 19.39 0.47
C ALA A 193 20.68 18.87 1.00
N SER A 194 21.53 18.30 0.14
CA SER A 194 22.82 17.67 0.51
C SER A 194 22.67 16.54 1.54
N LEU A 195 21.53 15.88 1.55
CA LEU A 195 21.23 14.76 2.45
C LEU A 195 21.75 13.42 1.91
N LEU A 196 21.95 13.34 0.59
CA LEU A 196 22.45 12.15 -0.08
C LEU A 196 23.42 12.57 -1.21
N PRO A 197 24.53 11.84 -1.45
CA PRO A 197 25.39 12.06 -2.61
C PRO A 197 24.61 11.82 -3.91
N ARG A 198 24.97 12.56 -4.99
CA ARG A 198 24.26 12.47 -6.28
C ARG A 198 24.41 11.14 -7.02
N ASP A 199 25.34 10.29 -6.62
CA ASP A 199 25.53 8.93 -7.11
C ASP A 199 24.70 7.88 -6.36
N LYS A 200 23.91 8.32 -5.37
CA LYS A 200 22.98 7.47 -4.61
C LYS A 200 21.54 7.92 -4.80
N HIS A 201 20.64 6.95 -4.83
CA HIS A 201 19.20 7.13 -4.93
C HIS A 201 18.50 6.82 -3.61
N VAL A 202 17.30 7.37 -3.40
CA VAL A 202 16.48 7.11 -2.22
C VAL A 202 16.08 5.62 -2.16
N THR A 203 15.71 5.05 -3.32
CA THR A 203 15.30 3.65 -3.44
C THR A 203 16.37 2.81 -4.13
N PRO A 204 16.48 1.50 -3.82
CA PRO A 204 17.52 0.63 -4.39
C PRO A 204 17.29 0.29 -5.86
N TRP A 205 16.06 0.41 -6.34
CA TRP A 205 15.62 0.18 -7.71
C TRP A 205 14.27 0.86 -7.94
N ARG A 206 13.86 1.04 -9.21
CA ARG A 206 12.65 1.74 -9.59
C ARG A 206 11.55 0.78 -9.99
N ILE A 207 10.38 0.92 -9.37
CA ILE A 207 9.21 0.05 -9.56
C ILE A 207 8.76 0.07 -11.02
N GLU A 208 8.60 1.25 -11.61
CA GLU A 208 8.16 1.42 -12.99
C GLU A 208 9.06 0.64 -13.96
N ASP A 209 10.38 0.75 -13.81
CA ASP A 209 11.34 0.07 -14.69
C ASP A 209 11.26 -1.45 -14.55
N GLU A 210 11.20 -1.95 -13.33
CA GLU A 210 11.16 -3.37 -13.07
C GLU A 210 9.84 -4.01 -13.55
N LEU A 211 8.70 -3.36 -13.31
CA LEU A 211 7.42 -3.88 -13.78
C LEU A 211 7.31 -3.87 -15.30
N LYS A 212 7.84 -2.83 -15.97
CA LYS A 212 7.95 -2.81 -17.45
C LYS A 212 8.82 -3.94 -17.99
N LYS A 213 9.97 -4.21 -17.36
CA LYS A 213 10.85 -5.35 -17.72
C LYS A 213 10.13 -6.70 -17.59
N LEU A 214 9.21 -6.83 -16.64
CA LEU A 214 8.40 -8.03 -16.44
C LEU A 214 7.19 -8.12 -17.39
N GLY A 215 7.03 -7.17 -18.30
CA GLY A 215 6.00 -7.16 -19.32
C GLY A 215 4.68 -6.50 -18.89
N ALA A 216 4.68 -5.68 -17.86
CA ALA A 216 3.53 -4.89 -17.48
C ALA A 216 3.31 -3.71 -18.45
N ASN A 217 2.05 -3.37 -18.70
CA ASN A 217 1.65 -2.10 -19.29
C ASN A 217 1.54 -1.07 -18.15
N TYR A 218 2.65 -0.38 -17.88
CA TYR A 218 2.71 0.58 -16.79
C TYR A 218 2.21 1.95 -17.25
N ILE A 219 1.25 2.52 -16.52
CA ILE A 219 0.68 3.84 -16.79
C ILE A 219 0.69 4.70 -15.53
N GLN A 220 0.73 6.03 -15.70
CA GLN A 220 0.74 7.00 -14.61
C GLN A 220 -0.07 8.25 -14.96
N ALA A 221 -0.53 8.98 -13.94
CA ALA A 221 -1.29 10.24 -14.10
C ALA A 221 -0.40 11.51 -14.00
N GLY A 222 0.90 11.36 -13.84
CA GLY A 222 1.86 12.43 -13.60
C GLY A 222 2.12 12.71 -12.12
N LEU A 223 3.05 13.63 -11.87
CA LEU A 223 3.62 13.91 -10.55
C LEU A 223 2.54 14.28 -9.51
N TRP A 224 2.50 13.56 -8.40
CA TRP A 224 1.67 13.77 -7.22
C TRP A 224 0.15 13.83 -7.48
N ARG A 225 -0.33 13.25 -8.57
CA ARG A 225 -1.77 13.13 -8.82
C ARG A 225 -2.30 11.81 -8.29
N GLY A 226 -3.39 11.87 -7.50
CA GLY A 226 -4.11 10.67 -7.08
C GLY A 226 -4.56 9.86 -8.30
N PHE A 227 -4.14 8.58 -8.38
CA PHE A 227 -4.41 7.72 -9.51
C PHE A 227 -4.39 6.25 -9.11
N ALA A 228 -5.38 5.51 -9.60
CA ALA A 228 -5.46 4.08 -9.41
C ALA A 228 -5.86 3.39 -10.71
N VAL A 229 -5.38 2.16 -10.88
CA VAL A 229 -5.65 1.32 -12.05
C VAL A 229 -6.27 0.02 -11.57
N ARG A 230 -7.27 -0.45 -12.30
CA ARG A 230 -7.85 -1.78 -12.11
C ARG A 230 -7.74 -2.58 -13.40
N ASP A 231 -7.11 -3.76 -13.32
CA ASP A 231 -7.05 -4.77 -14.37
C ASP A 231 -7.61 -6.08 -13.83
N GLY A 232 -8.88 -6.33 -14.12
CA GLY A 232 -9.61 -7.46 -13.53
C GLY A 232 -9.77 -7.31 -12.01
N ASN A 233 -9.17 -8.21 -11.26
CA ASN A 233 -9.12 -8.19 -9.81
C ASN A 233 -7.77 -7.72 -9.22
N LEU A 234 -6.82 -7.34 -10.08
CA LEU A 234 -5.62 -6.61 -9.68
C LEU A 234 -5.91 -5.11 -9.65
N ILE A 235 -5.61 -4.45 -8.52
CA ILE A 235 -5.76 -3.00 -8.35
C ILE A 235 -4.42 -2.44 -7.90
N THR A 236 -4.00 -1.33 -8.52
CA THR A 236 -2.77 -0.64 -8.13
C THR A 236 -3.02 0.86 -7.99
N GLY A 237 -2.41 1.48 -6.97
CA GLY A 237 -2.41 2.92 -6.74
C GLY A 237 -1.02 3.52 -6.95
N GLN A 238 -0.94 4.76 -7.47
CA GLN A 238 0.34 5.33 -7.89
C GLN A 238 1.23 5.72 -6.72
N GLN A 239 0.74 6.52 -5.77
CA GLN A 239 1.56 7.08 -4.70
C GLN A 239 0.70 7.52 -3.49
N ASN A 240 1.29 8.20 -2.51
CA ASN A 240 0.67 8.52 -1.22
C ASN A 240 -0.64 9.35 -1.27
N PHE A 241 -0.91 10.09 -2.34
CA PHE A 241 -2.20 10.77 -2.55
C PHE A 241 -3.24 9.90 -3.25
N SER A 242 -2.92 8.65 -3.59
CA SER A 242 -3.80 7.72 -4.31
C SER A 242 -4.63 6.83 -3.39
N GLY A 243 -4.54 7.01 -2.07
CA GLY A 243 -5.20 6.12 -1.10
C GLY A 243 -6.71 6.05 -1.27
N THR A 244 -7.36 7.20 -1.47
CA THR A 244 -8.82 7.29 -1.67
C THR A 244 -9.25 6.64 -2.99
N GLU A 245 -8.60 6.98 -4.10
CA GLU A 245 -8.90 6.43 -5.44
C GLU A 245 -8.69 4.93 -5.47
N THR A 246 -7.61 4.45 -4.82
CA THR A 246 -7.32 3.02 -4.70
C THR A 246 -8.41 2.30 -3.93
N ALA A 247 -8.84 2.84 -2.80
CA ALA A 247 -9.92 2.25 -2.01
C ALA A 247 -11.27 2.27 -2.73
N GLN A 248 -11.58 3.33 -3.47
CA GLN A 248 -12.77 3.40 -4.32
C GLN A 248 -12.74 2.34 -5.42
N ALA A 249 -11.56 2.10 -6.02
CA ALA A 249 -11.41 1.02 -6.99
C ALA A 249 -11.61 -0.38 -6.35
N VAL A 250 -11.17 -0.57 -5.10
CA VAL A 250 -11.44 -1.79 -4.32
C VAL A 250 -12.94 -1.96 -4.08
N VAL A 251 -13.65 -0.90 -3.64
CA VAL A 251 -15.11 -0.91 -3.44
C VAL A 251 -15.83 -1.29 -4.73
N ALA A 252 -15.52 -0.63 -5.85
CA ALA A 252 -16.07 -0.95 -7.16
C ALA A 252 -15.73 -2.38 -7.62
N GLY A 253 -14.54 -2.88 -7.26
CA GLY A 253 -14.09 -4.25 -7.51
C GLY A 253 -14.89 -5.30 -6.74
N LEU A 254 -15.38 -4.94 -5.55
CA LEU A 254 -16.21 -5.78 -4.70
C LEU A 254 -17.72 -5.72 -5.03
N GLY A 255 -18.08 -4.91 -6.04
CA GLY A 255 -19.44 -4.87 -6.60
C GLY A 255 -20.38 -3.88 -5.92
N GLU A 256 -19.85 -2.80 -5.34
CA GLU A 256 -20.62 -1.73 -4.70
C GLU A 256 -20.37 -0.34 -5.32
#